data_ee8a74daac2d242d2578d550e1877b73
#
_entry.id   ee8a74daac2d242d2578d550e1877b73
#
_cell.length_a   1.000
_cell.length_b   1.000
_cell.length_c   1.000
_cell.angle_alpha   90.00
_cell.angle_beta   90.00
_cell.angle_gamma   90.00
#
_symmetry.space_group_name_H-M   'P 1'
#
loop_
_entity.id
_entity.type
_entity.pdbx_description
1 polymer ?
#
loop_
_entity_poly.entity_id
_entity_poly.type
_entity_poly.pdbx_seq_one_letter_code
_entity_poly.pdbx_strand_id
1 'polypeptide(L)'
;VILVNFKDLKFVRETALADFTSMLNDNNYSENGATSSAREYFRESSFGQFDPEFVVVGPYDLPEDVKYYGGNRSASSGGSDLRPDSMIVQACRLADEAGIDVTEFDTDSNKILDNVFVYYAGHNEAEWASSDHIWPHRGNVRGKVYFDGIQVKGYACTSELKGNSGDTQCGIGTFCHEFGHVLE
;
A
#
# COMPACT_ATOMS: atom_id res chain seq x y z
N VAL A 1 0.74 -5.97 3.96
CA VAL A 1 1.23 -4.71 3.38
C VAL A 1 2.48 -4.99 2.55
N ILE A 2 2.51 -4.56 1.30
CA ILE A 2 3.62 -4.83 0.39
C ILE A 2 4.28 -3.51 -0.01
N LEU A 3 5.59 -3.42 0.15
CA LEU A 3 6.39 -2.29 -0.32
C LEU A 3 6.88 -2.59 -1.74
N VAL A 4 6.76 -1.62 -2.66
CA VAL A 4 7.23 -1.80 -4.05
C VAL A 4 8.06 -0.63 -4.54
N ASN A 5 9.14 -0.98 -5.21
CA ASN A 5 9.94 -0.09 -6.03
C ASN A 5 9.44 -0.14 -7.48
N PHE A 6 9.57 0.96 -8.19
CA PHE A 6 9.48 0.97 -9.65
C PHE A 6 10.86 0.77 -10.27
N LYS A 7 10.92 0.52 -11.56
CA LYS A 7 12.19 0.39 -12.29
C LYS A 7 13.02 1.67 -12.21
N ASP A 8 12.38 2.82 -12.34
CA ASP A 8 12.96 4.17 -12.35
C ASP A 8 12.91 4.90 -11.01
N LEU A 9 12.23 4.33 -9.98
CA LEU A 9 12.04 5.00 -8.69
C LEU A 9 12.08 3.99 -7.55
N LYS A 10 12.97 4.22 -6.58
CA LYS A 10 13.19 3.34 -5.42
C LYS A 10 12.85 4.05 -4.12
N PHE A 11 12.54 3.28 -3.08
CA PHE A 11 12.45 3.81 -1.73
C PHE A 11 13.72 4.58 -1.38
N VAL A 12 13.54 5.74 -0.73
CA VAL A 12 14.64 6.63 -0.37
C VAL A 12 15.51 6.02 0.75
N ARG A 13 14.87 5.27 1.67
CA ARG A 13 15.55 4.68 2.82
C ARG A 13 15.78 3.20 2.64
N GLU A 14 17.02 2.75 2.89
CA GLU A 14 17.34 1.32 2.95
C GLU A 14 16.62 0.60 4.10
N THR A 15 16.19 1.36 5.13
CA THR A 15 15.44 0.87 6.29
C THR A 15 13.92 0.80 6.07
N ALA A 16 13.43 1.04 4.85
CA ALA A 16 12.00 1.17 4.56
C ALA A 16 11.14 0.04 5.16
N LEU A 17 11.57 -1.20 5.07
CA LEU A 17 10.85 -2.33 5.67
C LEU A 17 10.66 -2.16 7.19
N ALA A 18 11.72 -1.82 7.90
CA ALA A 18 11.68 -1.62 9.35
C ALA A 18 10.86 -0.37 9.71
N ASP A 19 11.04 0.72 8.98
CA ASP A 19 10.36 2.00 9.21
C ASP A 19 8.83 1.85 9.03
N PHE A 20 8.38 1.18 7.97
CA PHE A 20 6.95 0.91 7.73
C PHE A 20 6.37 -0.14 8.69
N THR A 21 7.15 -1.14 9.08
CA THR A 21 6.72 -2.10 10.12
C THR A 21 6.47 -1.38 11.44
N SER A 22 7.38 -0.51 11.84
CA SER A 22 7.25 0.31 13.06
C SER A 22 6.05 1.26 12.97
N MET A 23 5.92 1.99 11.86
CA MET A 23 4.80 2.93 11.63
C MET A 23 3.43 2.26 11.74
N LEU A 24 3.33 1.03 11.28
CA LEU A 24 2.05 0.32 11.24
C LEU A 24 1.74 -0.42 12.54
N ASN A 25 2.75 -0.88 13.31
CA ASN A 25 2.52 -1.83 14.41
C ASN A 25 3.02 -1.37 15.80
N ASP A 26 4.03 -0.48 15.89
CA ASP A 26 4.68 -0.22 17.18
C ASP A 26 3.83 0.66 18.10
N ASN A 27 3.60 0.21 19.31
CA ASN A 27 2.75 0.90 20.30
C ASN A 27 3.23 2.33 20.67
N ASN A 28 4.52 2.63 20.48
CA ASN A 28 5.10 3.92 20.82
C ASN A 28 5.62 4.69 19.59
N TYR A 29 5.08 4.38 18.41
CA TYR A 29 5.48 5.09 17.19
C TYR A 29 5.14 6.57 17.29
N SER A 30 6.15 7.44 17.06
CA SER A 30 6.02 8.90 17.21
C SER A 30 6.75 9.69 16.13
N GLU A 31 7.16 9.03 15.04
CA GLU A 31 7.86 9.70 13.94
C GLU A 31 6.89 10.53 13.08
N ASN A 32 7.44 11.54 12.40
CA ASN A 32 6.71 12.40 11.45
C ASN A 32 5.43 13.05 12.01
N GLY A 33 5.41 13.31 13.32
CA GLY A 33 4.27 13.93 14.01
C GLY A 33 3.13 12.97 14.35
N ALA A 34 3.33 11.67 14.20
CA ALA A 34 2.38 10.68 14.71
C ALA A 34 2.41 10.61 16.24
N THR A 35 1.28 10.31 16.83
CA THR A 35 1.13 10.06 18.28
C THR A 35 1.03 8.58 18.61
N SER A 36 0.86 7.74 17.58
CA SER A 36 0.77 6.28 17.68
C SER A 36 0.93 5.63 16.30
N SER A 37 1.02 4.29 16.26
CA SER A 37 0.97 3.53 15.02
C SER A 37 -0.44 3.41 14.44
N ALA A 38 -0.55 2.89 13.21
CA ALA A 38 -1.85 2.60 12.61
C ALA A 38 -2.63 1.55 13.42
N ARG A 39 -1.96 0.51 13.92
CA ARG A 39 -2.55 -0.51 14.79
C ARG A 39 -3.20 0.11 16.03
N GLU A 40 -2.45 0.98 16.72
CA GLU A 40 -2.94 1.67 17.92
C GLU A 40 -4.15 2.57 17.61
N TYR A 41 -4.10 3.30 16.48
CA TYR A 41 -5.23 4.10 16.01
C TYR A 41 -6.51 3.25 15.85
N PHE A 42 -6.43 2.09 15.20
CA PHE A 42 -7.59 1.20 15.02
C PHE A 42 -8.03 0.57 16.34
N ARG A 43 -7.10 0.17 17.19
CA ARG A 43 -7.40 -0.38 18.51
C ARG A 43 -8.14 0.61 19.39
N GLU A 44 -7.65 1.84 19.48
CA GLU A 44 -8.30 2.92 20.26
C GLU A 44 -9.66 3.30 19.68
N SER A 45 -9.73 3.51 18.36
CA SER A 45 -10.98 3.91 17.67
C SER A 45 -12.09 2.87 17.79
N SER A 46 -11.73 1.59 17.90
CA SER A 46 -12.68 0.48 18.08
C SER A 46 -12.95 0.11 19.54
N PHE A 47 -12.42 0.86 20.48
CA PHE A 47 -12.48 0.51 21.93
C PHE A 47 -11.87 -0.88 22.23
N GLY A 48 -10.80 -1.23 21.54
CA GLY A 48 -10.09 -2.50 21.69
C GLY A 48 -10.76 -3.71 21.00
N GLN A 49 -11.83 -3.49 20.22
CA GLN A 49 -12.52 -4.58 19.53
C GLN A 49 -11.80 -5.01 18.22
N PHE A 50 -11.02 -4.11 17.62
CA PHE A 50 -10.22 -4.37 16.43
C PHE A 50 -8.75 -4.06 16.72
N ASP A 51 -7.92 -5.08 16.81
CA ASP A 51 -6.47 -5.00 17.04
C ASP A 51 -5.73 -5.69 15.89
N PRO A 52 -5.58 -5.03 14.74
CA PRO A 52 -4.95 -5.63 13.57
C PRO A 52 -3.44 -5.74 13.74
N GLU A 53 -2.85 -6.79 13.18
CA GLU A 53 -1.41 -6.90 12.94
C GLU A 53 -1.14 -6.76 11.44
N PHE A 54 -0.26 -5.82 11.08
CA PHE A 54 0.08 -5.57 9.69
C PHE A 54 1.41 -6.25 9.34
N VAL A 55 1.36 -7.36 8.63
CA VAL A 55 2.55 -7.99 8.06
C VAL A 55 3.08 -7.13 6.91
N VAL A 56 4.32 -6.67 7.00
CA VAL A 56 4.97 -5.81 6.02
C VAL A 56 6.08 -6.57 5.31
N VAL A 57 6.08 -6.55 3.98
CA VAL A 57 7.06 -7.28 3.16
C VAL A 57 7.60 -6.44 2.02
N GLY A 58 8.74 -6.80 1.47
CA GLY A 58 9.44 -6.06 0.42
C GLY A 58 10.57 -5.18 0.97
N PRO A 59 10.97 -4.08 0.28
CA PRO A 59 10.42 -3.65 -1.00
C PRO A 59 10.82 -4.56 -2.17
N TYR A 60 9.84 -4.88 -3.01
CA TYR A 60 10.05 -5.65 -4.23
C TYR A 60 10.20 -4.76 -5.46
N ASP A 61 11.01 -5.18 -6.42
CA ASP A 61 11.28 -4.42 -7.63
C ASP A 61 10.28 -4.76 -8.74
N LEU A 62 9.40 -3.83 -9.06
CA LEU A 62 8.49 -3.94 -10.20
C LEU A 62 9.25 -3.74 -11.52
N PRO A 63 8.83 -4.41 -12.61
CA PRO A 63 9.57 -4.39 -13.88
C PRO A 63 9.44 -3.10 -14.68
N GLU A 64 8.43 -2.28 -14.41
CA GLU A 64 8.11 -1.09 -15.20
C GLU A 64 8.33 0.20 -14.42
N ASP A 65 8.41 1.32 -15.15
CA ASP A 65 8.52 2.67 -14.60
C ASP A 65 7.22 3.13 -13.92
N VAL A 66 7.31 4.09 -12.98
CA VAL A 66 6.12 4.62 -12.26
C VAL A 66 5.02 5.06 -13.23
N LYS A 67 5.38 5.71 -14.32
CA LYS A 67 4.45 6.17 -15.35
C LYS A 67 3.63 5.06 -16.02
N TYR A 68 4.17 3.85 -16.12
CA TYR A 68 3.45 2.71 -16.67
C TYR A 68 2.20 2.38 -15.86
N TYR A 69 2.31 2.50 -14.55
CA TYR A 69 1.22 2.21 -13.61
C TYR A 69 0.32 3.42 -13.35
N GLY A 70 0.93 4.58 -13.05
CA GLY A 70 0.27 5.82 -12.69
C GLY A 70 -0.25 6.62 -13.89
N GLY A 71 0.58 6.96 -14.84
CA GLY A 71 0.28 7.90 -15.92
C GLY A 71 -1.19 8.02 -16.31
N ASN A 72 -1.73 9.23 -16.29
CA ASN A 72 -3.16 9.46 -16.43
C ASN A 72 -3.72 9.12 -17.82
N ARG A 73 -4.93 8.56 -17.88
CA ARG A 73 -5.68 8.28 -19.13
C ARG A 73 -6.10 9.56 -19.86
N SER A 74 -6.27 10.66 -19.12
CA SER A 74 -6.66 11.96 -19.61
C SER A 74 -5.95 13.05 -18.82
N ALA A 75 -5.41 14.04 -19.51
CA ALA A 75 -4.71 15.18 -18.90
C ALA A 75 -5.59 16.05 -17.98
N SER A 76 -6.91 15.84 -17.96
CA SER A 76 -7.88 16.67 -17.23
C SER A 76 -8.45 16.01 -15.98
N SER A 77 -8.07 14.78 -15.66
CA SER A 77 -8.65 14.04 -14.52
C SER A 77 -7.55 13.42 -13.65
N GLY A 78 -7.19 14.09 -12.57
CA GLY A 78 -6.39 13.48 -11.50
C GLY A 78 -7.04 12.19 -10.99
N GLY A 79 -6.24 11.22 -10.61
CA GLY A 79 -6.73 9.93 -10.11
C GLY A 79 -7.29 8.99 -11.19
N SER A 80 -6.96 9.20 -12.47
CA SER A 80 -7.37 8.33 -13.57
C SER A 80 -6.22 7.42 -14.06
N ASP A 81 -5.49 6.88 -13.16
CA ASP A 81 -4.30 6.06 -13.39
C ASP A 81 -4.52 4.95 -14.42
N LEU A 82 -3.48 4.67 -15.21
CA LEU A 82 -3.58 3.71 -16.31
C LEU A 82 -3.73 2.27 -15.82
N ARG A 83 -2.86 1.84 -14.89
CA ARG A 83 -2.73 0.43 -14.50
C ARG A 83 -2.38 0.23 -13.03
N PRO A 84 -3.06 0.91 -12.08
CA PRO A 84 -2.73 0.74 -10.66
C PRO A 84 -2.98 -0.69 -10.18
N ASP A 85 -4.03 -1.35 -10.67
CA ASP A 85 -4.33 -2.75 -10.38
C ASP A 85 -3.25 -3.72 -10.89
N SER A 86 -2.55 -3.40 -11.99
CA SER A 86 -1.42 -4.21 -12.45
C SER A 86 -0.23 -4.13 -11.49
N MET A 87 0.00 -2.98 -10.86
CA MET A 87 0.98 -2.84 -9.77
C MET A 87 0.66 -3.80 -8.63
N ILE A 88 -0.60 -3.84 -8.19
CA ILE A 88 -1.04 -4.71 -7.10
C ILE A 88 -0.82 -6.19 -7.44
N VAL A 89 -1.24 -6.62 -8.63
CA VAL A 89 -1.08 -8.02 -9.07
C VAL A 89 0.40 -8.42 -9.12
N GLN A 90 1.27 -7.54 -9.60
CA GLN A 90 2.71 -7.81 -9.65
C GLN A 90 3.34 -7.81 -8.26
N ALA A 91 2.91 -6.90 -7.36
CA ALA A 91 3.34 -6.89 -5.98
C ALA A 91 2.98 -8.20 -5.25
N CYS A 92 1.73 -8.66 -5.40
CA CYS A 92 1.30 -9.95 -4.83
C CYS A 92 2.09 -11.13 -5.39
N ARG A 93 2.36 -11.14 -6.70
CA ARG A 93 3.17 -12.20 -7.33
C ARG A 93 4.58 -12.24 -6.75
N LEU A 94 5.23 -11.09 -6.60
CA LEU A 94 6.59 -11.03 -6.05
C LEU A 94 6.64 -11.44 -4.57
N ALA A 95 5.59 -11.12 -3.81
CA ALA A 95 5.46 -11.59 -2.42
C ALA A 95 5.28 -13.12 -2.35
N ASP A 96 4.43 -13.69 -3.19
CA ASP A 96 4.21 -15.13 -3.34
C ASP A 96 5.52 -15.87 -3.76
N GLU A 97 6.20 -15.36 -4.79
CA GLU A 97 7.51 -15.87 -5.22
C GLU A 97 8.59 -15.78 -4.12
N ALA A 98 8.48 -14.83 -3.21
CA ALA A 98 9.35 -14.69 -2.03
C ALA A 98 8.95 -15.62 -0.87
N GLY A 99 7.88 -16.40 -1.01
CA GLY A 99 7.43 -17.40 -0.04
C GLY A 99 6.43 -16.89 0.99
N ILE A 100 5.74 -15.78 0.71
CA ILE A 100 4.61 -15.32 1.53
C ILE A 100 3.39 -16.16 1.21
N ASP A 101 2.92 -16.91 2.20
CA ASP A 101 1.70 -17.73 2.08
C ASP A 101 0.46 -16.84 2.16
N VAL A 102 -0.18 -16.59 1.02
CA VAL A 102 -1.37 -15.73 0.95
C VAL A 102 -2.59 -16.35 1.63
N THR A 103 -2.59 -17.65 1.91
CA THR A 103 -3.71 -18.31 2.60
C THR A 103 -3.86 -17.88 4.06
N GLU A 104 -2.78 -17.38 4.67
CA GLU A 104 -2.80 -16.83 6.04
C GLU A 104 -3.64 -15.55 6.16
N PHE A 105 -3.93 -14.88 5.03
CA PHE A 105 -4.67 -13.62 4.97
C PHE A 105 -6.11 -13.79 4.40
N ASP A 106 -6.65 -15.01 4.42
CA ASP A 106 -8.06 -15.35 4.18
C ASP A 106 -8.66 -15.85 5.51
N THR A 107 -8.89 -14.91 6.43
CA THR A 107 -9.20 -15.25 7.84
C THR A 107 -10.62 -15.82 8.02
N ASP A 108 -11.54 -15.52 7.11
CA ASP A 108 -12.91 -16.04 7.10
C ASP A 108 -13.10 -17.27 6.19
N SER A 109 -12.03 -17.72 5.53
CA SER A 109 -11.99 -18.89 4.65
C SER A 109 -12.96 -18.82 3.44
N ASN A 110 -13.18 -17.60 2.93
CA ASN A 110 -14.07 -17.35 1.78
C ASN A 110 -13.34 -17.43 0.41
N LYS A 111 -12.02 -17.72 0.41
CA LYS A 111 -11.13 -17.77 -0.75
C LYS A 111 -10.90 -16.42 -1.42
N ILE A 112 -11.06 -15.35 -0.68
CA ILE A 112 -10.71 -13.99 -1.10
C ILE A 112 -9.71 -13.44 -0.07
N LEU A 113 -8.62 -12.87 -0.55
CA LEU A 113 -7.66 -12.16 0.29
C LEU A 113 -8.39 -11.02 1.00
N ASP A 114 -8.38 -11.01 2.34
CA ASP A 114 -9.13 -10.05 3.15
C ASP A 114 -8.76 -8.63 2.80
N ASN A 115 -7.47 -8.36 2.67
CA ASN A 115 -6.96 -7.09 2.18
C ASN A 115 -5.51 -7.15 1.72
N VAL A 116 -5.18 -6.37 0.70
CA VAL A 116 -3.81 -6.03 0.34
C VAL A 116 -3.64 -4.52 0.30
N PHE A 117 -2.61 -4.03 0.97
CA PHE A 117 -2.21 -2.63 0.92
C PHE A 117 -0.82 -2.52 0.29
N VAL A 118 -0.65 -1.60 -0.65
CA VAL A 118 0.65 -1.38 -1.30
C VAL A 118 1.16 0.02 -0.99
N TYR A 119 2.35 0.11 -0.39
CA TYR A 119 3.14 1.34 -0.40
C TYR A 119 4.08 1.32 -1.59
N TYR A 120 4.00 2.33 -2.44
CA TYR A 120 4.89 2.48 -3.58
C TYR A 120 5.93 3.59 -3.34
N ALA A 121 7.12 3.41 -3.90
CA ALA A 121 8.23 4.36 -3.78
C ALA A 121 7.87 5.76 -4.31
N GLY A 122 8.41 6.78 -3.66
CA GLY A 122 8.29 8.19 -4.05
C GLY A 122 7.02 8.88 -3.58
N HIS A 123 6.62 9.90 -4.33
CA HIS A 123 5.49 10.79 -4.04
C HIS A 123 4.20 10.35 -4.74
N ASN A 124 3.07 11.04 -4.45
CA ASN A 124 1.77 10.77 -5.05
C ASN A 124 1.16 11.99 -5.73
N GLU A 125 0.27 11.73 -6.71
CA GLU A 125 -0.40 12.80 -7.47
C GLU A 125 -1.36 13.63 -6.60
N ALA A 126 -1.99 13.04 -5.57
CA ALA A 126 -2.93 13.75 -4.70
C ALA A 126 -2.25 14.86 -3.88
N GLU A 127 -0.96 14.74 -3.62
CA GLU A 127 -0.13 15.74 -2.96
C GLU A 127 0.76 16.54 -3.92
N TRP A 128 0.30 16.70 -5.17
CA TRP A 128 0.89 17.56 -6.20
C TRP A 128 2.18 17.03 -6.87
N ALA A 129 2.47 15.75 -6.81
CA ALA A 129 3.44 15.15 -7.71
C ALA A 129 2.92 15.17 -9.16
N SER A 130 3.78 14.83 -10.12
CA SER A 130 3.37 14.82 -11.52
C SER A 130 2.27 13.80 -11.80
N SER A 131 1.51 13.99 -12.87
CA SER A 131 0.48 13.08 -13.37
C SER A 131 1.01 11.72 -13.86
N ASP A 132 2.31 11.48 -13.75
CA ASP A 132 2.94 10.18 -13.99
C ASP A 132 2.94 9.30 -12.73
N HIS A 133 2.67 9.89 -11.56
CA HIS A 133 2.57 9.19 -10.27
C HIS A 133 1.16 8.65 -10.04
N ILE A 134 1.05 7.74 -9.08
CA ILE A 134 -0.22 7.10 -8.73
C ILE A 134 -0.97 7.97 -7.71
N TRP A 135 -2.29 8.07 -7.87
CA TRP A 135 -3.18 8.66 -6.88
C TRP A 135 -3.44 7.64 -5.75
N PRO A 136 -3.28 7.97 -4.46
CA PRO A 136 -3.69 7.08 -3.35
C PRO A 136 -5.18 6.75 -3.45
N HIS A 137 -5.51 5.47 -3.36
CA HIS A 137 -6.91 5.05 -3.48
C HIS A 137 -7.15 3.62 -3.01
N ARG A 138 -8.41 3.32 -2.74
CA ARG A 138 -8.95 1.98 -2.66
C ARG A 138 -9.54 1.57 -4.01
N GLY A 139 -9.31 0.34 -4.44
CA GLY A 139 -9.81 -0.16 -5.73
C GLY A 139 -10.02 -1.66 -5.76
N ASN A 140 -10.33 -2.16 -6.95
CA ASN A 140 -10.45 -3.60 -7.21
C ASN A 140 -9.56 -4.00 -8.39
N VAL A 141 -8.95 -5.18 -8.29
CA VAL A 141 -8.20 -5.80 -9.37
C VAL A 141 -9.16 -6.20 -10.49
N ARG A 142 -8.81 -5.82 -11.73
CA ARG A 142 -9.59 -6.22 -12.91
C ARG A 142 -9.35 -7.70 -13.24
N GLY A 143 -10.44 -8.42 -13.46
CA GLY A 143 -10.41 -9.86 -13.74
C GLY A 143 -10.32 -10.71 -12.47
N LYS A 144 -9.95 -11.97 -12.66
CA LYS A 144 -9.79 -12.93 -11.57
C LYS A 144 -8.32 -13.34 -11.47
N VAL A 145 -7.67 -12.95 -10.39
CA VAL A 145 -6.26 -13.27 -10.11
C VAL A 145 -6.22 -14.09 -8.83
N TYR A 146 -5.47 -15.18 -8.84
CA TYR A 146 -5.36 -16.11 -7.71
C TYR A 146 -3.89 -16.41 -7.42
N PHE A 147 -3.58 -16.51 -6.13
CA PHE A 147 -2.33 -17.05 -5.58
C PHE A 147 -2.73 -18.11 -4.55
N ASP A 148 -2.17 -19.30 -4.60
CA ASP A 148 -2.49 -20.45 -3.72
C ASP A 148 -4.01 -20.75 -3.58
N GLY A 149 -4.78 -20.42 -4.62
CA GLY A 149 -6.23 -20.61 -4.63
C GLY A 149 -7.03 -19.50 -3.95
N ILE A 150 -6.38 -18.45 -3.46
CA ILE A 150 -7.00 -17.25 -2.87
C ILE A 150 -7.09 -16.15 -3.93
N GLN A 151 -8.27 -15.57 -4.11
CA GLN A 151 -8.50 -14.48 -5.06
C GLN A 151 -8.04 -13.14 -4.49
N VAL A 152 -7.20 -12.42 -5.21
CA VAL A 152 -6.94 -10.99 -4.96
C VAL A 152 -8.03 -10.17 -5.61
N LYS A 153 -8.84 -9.48 -4.83
CA LYS A 153 -9.99 -8.69 -5.29
C LYS A 153 -9.87 -7.21 -4.95
N GLY A 154 -9.96 -6.87 -3.67
CA GLY A 154 -9.83 -5.52 -3.18
C GLY A 154 -8.39 -5.15 -2.87
N TYR A 155 -8.04 -3.88 -2.99
CA TYR A 155 -6.75 -3.34 -2.58
C TYR A 155 -6.86 -1.88 -2.16
N ALA A 156 -5.84 -1.41 -1.43
CA ALA A 156 -5.61 0.01 -1.26
C ALA A 156 -4.12 0.32 -1.47
N CYS A 157 -3.78 1.56 -1.78
CA CYS A 157 -2.39 1.95 -1.98
C CYS A 157 -2.14 3.42 -1.64
N THR A 158 -0.89 3.71 -1.27
CA THR A 158 -0.40 5.09 -1.11
C THR A 158 1.11 5.16 -1.31
N SER A 159 1.66 6.38 -1.34
CA SER A 159 3.08 6.64 -1.55
C SER A 159 3.92 6.48 -0.29
N GLU A 160 5.22 6.28 -0.50
CA GLU A 160 6.25 6.34 0.54
C GLU A 160 6.37 7.73 1.16
N LEU A 161 6.39 8.77 0.32
CA LEU A 161 6.76 10.13 0.71
C LEU A 161 5.54 11.05 0.78
N LYS A 162 5.60 11.97 1.75
CA LYS A 162 4.65 13.07 1.91
C LYS A 162 4.97 14.21 0.95
N GLY A 163 3.92 14.89 0.47
CA GLY A 163 4.05 16.05 -0.41
C GLY A 163 4.52 15.70 -1.82
N ASN A 164 5.16 16.64 -2.49
CA ASN A 164 5.66 16.51 -3.87
C ASN A 164 7.16 16.74 -4.01
N SER A 165 7.87 16.85 -2.91
CA SER A 165 9.32 17.08 -2.85
C SER A 165 9.90 16.72 -1.49
N GLY A 166 11.22 16.48 -1.44
CA GLY A 166 11.90 16.03 -0.23
C GLY A 166 11.82 14.54 0.00
N ASP A 167 12.22 14.10 1.18
CA ASP A 167 12.39 12.71 1.56
C ASP A 167 11.65 12.34 2.86
N THR A 168 10.68 13.17 3.24
CA THR A 168 9.88 12.92 4.45
C THR A 168 8.90 11.78 4.19
N GLN A 169 9.04 10.70 4.96
CA GLN A 169 8.11 9.57 4.91
C GLN A 169 6.68 10.01 5.22
N CYS A 170 5.70 9.42 4.55
CA CYS A 170 4.28 9.63 4.84
C CYS A 170 3.95 9.23 6.29
N GLY A 171 2.89 9.83 6.84
CA GLY A 171 2.33 9.42 8.13
C GLY A 171 1.25 8.36 7.97
N ILE A 172 0.68 7.93 9.11
CA ILE A 172 -0.38 6.92 9.13
C ILE A 172 -1.72 7.39 8.54
N GLY A 173 -1.90 8.71 8.33
CA GLY A 173 -3.21 9.28 7.99
C GLY A 173 -3.82 8.72 6.72
N THR A 174 -3.08 8.73 5.60
CA THR A 174 -3.59 8.18 4.32
C THR A 174 -3.81 6.67 4.41
N PHE A 175 -2.91 5.94 5.10
CA PHE A 175 -3.11 4.52 5.34
C PHE A 175 -4.43 4.25 6.08
N CYS A 176 -4.65 4.94 7.19
CA CYS A 176 -5.88 4.76 7.99
C CYS A 176 -7.13 5.15 7.19
N HIS A 177 -7.05 6.17 6.32
CA HIS A 177 -8.14 6.57 5.43
C HIS A 177 -8.48 5.47 4.43
N GLU A 178 -7.50 5.02 3.64
CA GLU A 178 -7.72 4.04 2.58
C GLU A 178 -8.04 2.64 3.15
N PHE A 179 -7.41 2.27 4.27
CA PHE A 179 -7.72 1.01 4.94
C PHE A 179 -9.10 1.07 5.63
N GLY A 180 -9.53 2.25 6.08
CA GLY A 180 -10.89 2.46 6.59
C GLY A 180 -11.96 2.10 5.55
N HIS A 181 -11.75 2.43 4.27
CA HIS A 181 -12.64 2.02 3.17
C HIS A 181 -12.67 0.50 2.91
N VAL A 182 -11.71 -0.25 3.42
CA VAL A 182 -11.71 -1.72 3.34
C VAL A 182 -12.61 -2.32 4.42
N LEU A 183 -12.73 -1.64 5.57
CA LEU A 183 -13.50 -2.10 6.73
C LEU A 183 -15.01 -1.80 6.61
N GLU A 184 -15.42 -0.97 5.63
CA GLU A 184 -16.83 -0.67 5.32
C GLU A 184 -17.47 -1.79 4.47
#